data_526b63d7ea2a46544068ac9ed85fa608
#
_entry.id   526b63d7ea2a46544068ac9ed85fa608
#
_cell.length_a   1.000
_cell.length_b   1.000
_cell.length_c   1.000
_cell.angle_alpha   90.00
_cell.angle_beta   90.00
_cell.angle_gamma   90.00
#
_symmetry.space_group_name_H-M   'P 1'
#
loop_
_entity.id
_entity.type
_entity.pdbx_description
1 polymer ?
#
loop_
_entity_poly.entity_id
_entity_poly.type
_entity_poly.pdbx_seq_one_letter_code
_entity_poly.pdbx_strand_id
1 'polypeptide(L)' 'ANPTAAILSAAMLLEHLGFDDAAKKIHTAVEADIEELGSTTRSTDEVGRDILARM' A
#
# COMPACT_ATOMS: atom_id res chain seq x y z
N ALA A 1 12.92 -6.90 -3.21
CA ALA A 1 12.05 -6.76 -2.05
C ALA A 1 10.77 -6.04 -2.42
N ASN A 2 9.66 -6.50 -1.88
CA ASN A 2 8.35 -5.92 -2.15
C ASN A 2 8.07 -4.78 -1.15
N PRO A 3 7.72 -3.57 -1.60
CA PRO A 3 7.47 -2.44 -0.71
C PRO A 3 6.15 -2.52 0.04
N THR A 4 5.29 -3.48 -0.30
CA THR A 4 3.96 -3.61 0.30
C THR A 4 4.04 -3.70 1.83
N ALA A 5 4.97 -4.49 2.37
CA ALA A 5 5.12 -4.63 3.82
C ALA A 5 5.50 -3.30 4.47
N ALA A 6 6.40 -2.54 3.85
CA ALA A 6 6.80 -1.23 4.36
C ALA A 6 5.62 -0.25 4.34
N ILE A 7 4.82 -0.27 3.29
CA ILE A 7 3.66 0.58 3.15
C ILE A 7 2.61 0.24 4.21
N LEU A 8 2.37 -1.03 4.46
CA LEU A 8 1.44 -1.46 5.50
C LEU A 8 1.93 -1.08 6.89
N SER A 9 3.24 -1.15 7.13
CA SER A 9 3.83 -0.70 8.40
C SER A 9 3.60 0.80 8.61
N ALA A 10 3.72 1.60 7.55
CA ALA A 10 3.43 3.03 7.62
C ALA A 10 1.96 3.27 7.94
N ALA A 11 1.04 2.47 7.37
CA ALA A 11 -0.38 2.57 7.67
C ALA A 11 -0.66 2.29 9.14
N MET A 12 -0.01 1.27 9.72
CA MET A 12 -0.14 0.96 11.14
C MET A 12 0.34 2.10 12.01
N LEU A 13 1.44 2.74 11.64
CA LEU A 13 1.95 3.90 12.36
C LEU A 13 0.95 5.05 12.33
N LEU A 14 0.36 5.31 11.18
CA LEU A 14 -0.66 6.36 11.04
C LEU A 14 -1.88 6.08 11.91
N GLU A 15 -2.32 4.84 12.02
CA GLU A 15 -3.40 4.45 12.91
C GLU A 15 -3.04 4.77 14.36
N HIS A 16 -1.82 4.44 14.76
CA HIS A 16 -1.33 4.68 16.11
C HIS A 16 -1.30 6.17 16.44
N LEU A 17 -1.03 7.02 15.45
CA LEU A 17 -0.98 8.46 15.61
C LEU A 17 -2.36 9.13 15.48
N GLY A 18 -3.40 8.37 15.21
CA GLY A 18 -4.76 8.89 15.10
C GLY A 18 -5.19 9.30 13.71
N PHE A 19 -4.42 8.95 12.68
CA PHE A 19 -4.74 9.26 11.29
C PHE A 19 -5.45 8.08 10.62
N ASP A 20 -6.59 7.68 11.17
CA ASP A 20 -7.30 6.49 10.73
C ASP A 20 -7.76 6.56 9.27
N ASP A 21 -8.22 7.72 8.82
CA ASP A 21 -8.67 7.90 7.44
C ASP A 21 -7.53 7.69 6.43
N ALA A 22 -6.36 8.23 6.74
CA ALA A 22 -5.18 8.06 5.88
C ALA A 22 -4.74 6.60 5.85
N ALA A 23 -4.70 5.95 7.01
CA ALA A 23 -4.36 4.54 7.11
C ALA A 23 -5.33 3.67 6.31
N LYS A 24 -6.61 3.97 6.38
CA LYS A 24 -7.64 3.24 5.65
C LYS A 24 -7.46 3.36 4.15
N LYS A 25 -7.12 4.55 3.66
CA LYS A 25 -6.83 4.76 2.24
C LYS A 25 -5.66 3.91 1.77
N ILE A 26 -4.60 3.84 2.58
CA ILE A 26 -3.44 3.03 2.26
C ILE A 26 -3.81 1.55 2.20
N HIS A 27 -4.54 1.05 3.19
CA HIS A 27 -4.99 -0.34 3.20
C HIS A 27 -5.83 -0.68 1.98
N THR A 28 -6.78 0.18 1.64
CA THR A 28 -7.65 -0.02 0.47
C THR A 28 -6.84 -0.06 -0.82
N ALA A 29 -5.89 0.85 -0.98
CA ALA A 29 -5.04 0.90 -2.17
C ALA A 29 -4.17 -0.35 -2.29
N VAL A 30 -3.58 -0.82 -1.18
CA VAL A 30 -2.75 -2.02 -1.17
C VAL A 30 -3.57 -3.26 -1.51
N GLU A 31 -4.74 -3.41 -0.90
CA GLU A 31 -5.62 -4.55 -1.17
C GLU A 31 -6.04 -4.61 -2.63
N ALA A 32 -6.41 -3.47 -3.21
CA ALA A 32 -6.80 -3.40 -4.61
C ALA A 32 -5.62 -3.76 -5.53
N ASP A 33 -4.42 -3.29 -5.20
CA ASP A 33 -3.22 -3.60 -5.96
C ASP A 33 -2.90 -5.09 -5.93
N ILE A 34 -2.97 -5.71 -4.76
CA ILE A 34 -2.72 -7.14 -4.60
C ILE A 34 -3.75 -7.95 -5.39
N GLU A 35 -5.01 -7.58 -5.31
CA GLU A 35 -6.09 -8.29 -5.98
C GLU A 35 -5.95 -8.26 -7.50
N GLU A 36 -5.61 -7.11 -8.06
CA GLU A 36 -5.50 -6.95 -9.50
C GLU A 36 -4.14 -7.38 -10.06
N LEU A 37 -3.05 -7.00 -9.40
CA LEU A 37 -1.70 -7.08 -9.94
C LEU A 37 -0.74 -7.88 -9.06
N GLY A 38 -1.21 -8.48 -7.99
CA GLY A 38 -0.36 -9.16 -7.01
C GLY A 38 0.46 -10.31 -7.59
N SER A 39 -0.03 -10.98 -8.63
CA SER A 39 0.67 -12.07 -9.29
C SER A 39 1.57 -11.61 -10.44
N THR A 40 1.55 -10.32 -10.76
CA THR A 40 2.31 -9.75 -11.87
C THR A 40 3.73 -9.42 -11.40
N THR A 41 4.73 -9.76 -12.23
CA THR A 41 6.11 -9.42 -11.92
C THR A 41 6.34 -7.94 -12.18
N ARG A 42 6.67 -7.19 -11.11
CA ARG A 42 6.92 -5.75 -11.16
C ARG A 42 8.13 -5.41 -10.30
N SER A 43 8.83 -4.34 -10.65
CA SER A 43 9.91 -3.82 -9.80
C SER A 43 9.32 -3.19 -8.53
N THR A 44 10.18 -3.01 -7.53
CA THR A 44 9.79 -2.34 -6.28
C THR A 44 9.20 -0.96 -6.54
N ASP A 45 9.83 -0.20 -7.45
CA ASP A 45 9.36 1.15 -7.79
C ASP A 45 7.99 1.12 -8.47
N GLU A 46 7.75 0.15 -9.34
CA GLU A 46 6.47 0.01 -10.04
C GLU A 46 5.34 -0.33 -9.05
N VAL A 47 5.60 -1.23 -8.11
CA VAL A 47 4.60 -1.59 -7.09
C VAL A 47 4.24 -0.36 -6.26
N GLY A 48 5.23 0.36 -5.77
CA GLY A 48 4.99 1.57 -4.98
C GLY A 48 4.21 2.62 -5.76
N ARG A 49 4.57 2.83 -7.02
CA ARG A 49 3.90 3.80 -7.89
C ARG A 49 2.44 3.41 -8.14
N ASP A 50 2.18 2.13 -8.40
CA ASP A 50 0.82 1.65 -8.66
C ASP A 50 -0.07 1.80 -7.43
N ILE A 51 0.46 1.52 -6.25
CA ILE A 51 -0.28 1.70 -5.00
C ILE A 51 -0.60 3.17 -4.78
N LEU A 52 0.38 4.06 -4.98
CA LEU A 52 0.15 5.50 -4.82
C LEU A 52 -0.89 6.03 -5.82
N ALA A 53 -0.90 5.50 -7.03
CA ALA A 53 -1.88 5.91 -8.04
C ALA A 53 -3.31 5.55 -7.66
N ARG A 54 -3.50 4.56 -6.79
CA ARG A 54 -4.82 4.14 -6.32
C ARG A 54 -5.32 4.97 -5.14
N MET A 55 -4.45 5.71 -4.53
CA MET A 55 -4.80 6.57 -3.41
C MET A 55 -5.36 7.90 -3.90
#